data_d1b67e797bd3e55334f4ad698c411042
#
_entry.id   d1b67e797bd3e55334f4ad698c411042
#
_cell.length_a   1.000
_cell.length_b   1.000
_cell.length_c   1.000
_cell.angle_alpha   90.00
_cell.angle_beta   90.00
_cell.angle_gamma   90.00
#
_symmetry.space_group_name_H-M   'P 1'
#
loop_
_entity.id
_entity.type
_entity.pdbx_description
1 polymer ?
#
loop_
_entity_poly.entity_id
_entity_poly.type
_entity_poly.pdbx_seq_one_letter_code
_entity_poly.pdbx_strand_id
1 'polypeptide(L)'
;YCPDGHLIANNLKYSYPEDLFLLNLHTGGYAIPNNPNDPDFTIPENDSIADLSGLLGYPAGTVNRYQFPMTQGGGTAMSRGDWADAVQDIISQPSYLNVGILAEHDTLNDYINITAEVYYTDSLAIDGFGFQSVNYLNIVLTQDSVLGPQTGGSQFNPGAIVNGPWQPTYSHQHMVREYITGQWGVQLNSMNTLVYPGDLFTNTFTYYIPNNINDIIFDINNIKVTAYVTENPFGEIVTGTGCNITLPVLVNINEYDLSKSDSYNRIYDMLGREWKLQFGDLPKGMYIINNKLIHKI
;
A
#
# COMPACT_ATOMS: atom_id res chain seq x y z
N TYR A 1 19.71 5.25 -14.79
CA TYR A 1 18.93 4.01 -14.93
C TYR A 1 17.67 3.98 -14.05
N CYS A 2 17.53 4.88 -13.03
CA CYS A 2 16.30 4.92 -12.21
C CYS A 2 15.02 5.18 -13.04
N PRO A 3 15.02 6.08 -14.06
CA PRO A 3 13.84 6.23 -14.91
C PRO A 3 13.45 4.96 -15.68
N ASP A 4 14.44 4.14 -16.07
CA ASP A 4 14.21 2.84 -16.71
C ASP A 4 13.53 1.85 -15.73
N GLY A 5 14.05 1.78 -14.49
CA GLY A 5 13.39 0.99 -13.43
C GLY A 5 11.95 1.44 -13.17
N HIS A 6 11.70 2.75 -13.12
CA HIS A 6 10.35 3.30 -12.98
C HIS A 6 9.43 2.88 -14.15
N LEU A 7 9.93 2.92 -15.38
CA LEU A 7 9.15 2.47 -16.55
C LEU A 7 8.80 0.99 -16.45
N ILE A 8 9.77 0.14 -16.08
CA ILE A 8 9.56 -1.31 -15.90
C ILE A 8 8.52 -1.57 -14.81
N ALA A 9 8.67 -0.94 -13.63
CA ALA A 9 7.74 -1.10 -12.53
C ALA A 9 6.31 -0.67 -12.89
N ASN A 10 6.14 0.46 -13.59
CA ASN A 10 4.83 0.93 -14.06
C ASN A 10 4.19 -0.04 -15.07
N ASN A 11 4.99 -0.61 -15.98
CA ASN A 11 4.49 -1.60 -16.94
C ASN A 11 4.04 -2.89 -16.23
N LEU A 12 4.74 -3.31 -15.18
CA LEU A 12 4.32 -4.43 -14.34
C LEU A 12 3.01 -4.10 -13.60
N LYS A 13 2.89 -2.91 -13.01
CA LYS A 13 1.64 -2.45 -12.38
C LYS A 13 0.48 -2.43 -13.37
N TYR A 14 0.73 -2.00 -14.60
CA TYR A 14 -0.29 -2.02 -15.65
C TYR A 14 -0.73 -3.44 -16.00
N SER A 15 0.19 -4.42 -15.95
CA SER A 15 -0.09 -5.83 -16.22
C SER A 15 -0.84 -6.52 -15.06
N TYR A 16 -0.65 -6.06 -13.84
CA TYR A 16 -1.25 -6.61 -12.60
C TYR A 16 -1.90 -5.48 -11.79
N PRO A 17 -2.97 -4.84 -12.31
CA PRO A 17 -3.51 -3.61 -11.71
C PRO A 17 -4.12 -3.80 -10.33
N GLU A 18 -4.64 -4.99 -10.02
CA GLU A 18 -5.28 -5.30 -8.74
C GLU A 18 -4.35 -6.01 -7.75
N ASP A 19 -3.27 -6.64 -8.25
CA ASP A 19 -2.43 -7.53 -7.46
C ASP A 19 -1.07 -6.92 -7.10
N LEU A 20 -0.59 -5.91 -7.85
CA LEU A 20 0.71 -5.29 -7.64
C LEU A 20 0.56 -3.87 -7.10
N PHE A 21 1.15 -3.60 -5.94
CA PHE A 21 1.21 -2.27 -5.32
C PHE A 21 2.66 -1.80 -5.24
N LEU A 22 2.94 -0.61 -5.79
CA LEU A 22 4.28 -0.05 -5.88
C LEU A 22 4.52 0.97 -4.77
N LEU A 23 5.65 0.82 -4.09
CA LEU A 23 6.18 1.78 -3.13
C LEU A 23 7.54 2.25 -3.65
N ASN A 24 7.60 3.48 -4.17
CA ASN A 24 8.82 4.04 -4.73
C ASN A 24 9.57 4.85 -3.67
N LEU A 25 10.67 4.30 -3.17
CA LEU A 25 11.47 4.87 -2.11
C LEU A 25 12.60 5.74 -2.71
N HIS A 26 12.64 7.02 -2.34
CA HIS A 26 13.78 7.89 -2.62
C HIS A 26 14.74 7.80 -1.44
N THR A 27 15.94 7.25 -1.67
CA THR A 27 16.90 6.90 -0.62
C THR A 27 18.33 6.99 -1.13
N GLY A 28 19.28 7.10 -0.20
CA GLY A 28 20.72 7.13 -0.46
C GLY A 28 21.19 8.38 -1.20
N GLY A 29 22.48 8.42 -1.53
CA GLY A 29 23.12 9.62 -2.05
C GLY A 29 22.58 10.14 -3.39
N TYR A 30 21.92 9.30 -4.19
CA TYR A 30 21.31 9.72 -5.46
C TYR A 30 19.93 10.39 -5.30
N ALA A 31 19.31 10.31 -4.12
CA ALA A 31 18.06 10.98 -3.83
C ALA A 31 18.27 12.39 -3.22
N ILE A 32 19.49 12.69 -2.78
CA ILE A 32 19.83 14.00 -2.22
C ILE A 32 19.77 15.05 -3.33
N PRO A 33 19.09 16.20 -3.13
CA PRO A 33 19.05 17.28 -4.11
C PRO A 33 20.44 17.78 -4.51
N ASN A 34 20.67 17.94 -5.81
CA ASN A 34 21.93 18.49 -6.32
C ASN A 34 22.00 20.02 -6.18
N ASN A 35 20.86 20.70 -6.15
CA ASN A 35 20.75 22.13 -6.00
C ASN A 35 19.85 22.47 -4.81
N PRO A 36 20.10 23.58 -4.10
CA PRO A 36 19.29 23.98 -2.95
C PRO A 36 17.82 24.25 -3.27
N ASN A 37 17.48 24.49 -4.54
CA ASN A 37 16.10 24.76 -4.99
C ASN A 37 15.41 23.51 -5.56
N ASP A 38 16.11 22.38 -5.64
CA ASP A 38 15.47 21.12 -6.05
C ASP A 38 14.68 20.53 -4.86
N PRO A 39 13.53 19.89 -5.12
CA PRO A 39 12.76 19.26 -4.06
C PRO A 39 13.52 18.09 -3.43
N ASP A 40 13.40 17.95 -2.12
CA ASP A 40 13.92 16.80 -1.39
C ASP A 40 12.83 15.73 -1.26
N PHE A 41 13.03 14.61 -1.95
CA PHE A 41 12.10 13.49 -1.97
C PHE A 41 12.40 12.44 -0.88
N THR A 42 13.45 12.64 -0.10
CA THR A 42 13.85 11.68 0.94
C THR A 42 12.95 11.78 2.16
N ILE A 43 12.74 10.65 2.82
CA ILE A 43 12.22 10.55 4.17
C ILE A 43 13.08 9.55 4.94
N PRO A 44 13.36 9.77 6.25
CA PRO A 44 14.33 8.95 7.00
C PRO A 44 14.01 7.45 7.03
N GLU A 45 12.75 7.10 7.05
CA GLU A 45 12.26 5.72 7.07
C GLU A 45 12.65 4.94 5.81
N ASN A 46 12.77 5.61 4.66
CA ASN A 46 13.16 4.99 3.40
C ASN A 46 14.56 4.39 3.46
N ASP A 47 15.50 5.07 4.13
CA ASP A 47 16.88 4.58 4.27
C ASP A 47 16.92 3.28 5.09
N SER A 48 16.15 3.20 6.18
CA SER A 48 16.06 1.99 7.01
C SER A 48 15.50 0.78 6.24
N ILE A 49 14.49 1.01 5.37
CA ILE A 49 13.91 -0.04 4.53
C ILE A 49 14.88 -0.47 3.42
N ALA A 50 15.58 0.49 2.83
CA ALA A 50 16.61 0.23 1.83
C ALA A 50 17.77 -0.60 2.41
N ASP A 51 18.23 -0.25 3.61
CA ASP A 51 19.28 -0.98 4.32
C ASP A 51 18.84 -2.41 4.63
N LEU A 52 17.60 -2.62 5.07
CA LEU A 52 17.04 -3.96 5.30
C LEU A 52 17.07 -4.81 4.03
N SER A 53 16.89 -4.22 2.87
CA SER A 53 16.87 -4.95 1.59
C SER A 53 18.23 -5.47 1.15
N GLY A 54 19.33 -4.94 1.72
CA GLY A 54 20.69 -5.28 1.35
C GLY A 54 21.06 -4.86 -0.08
N LEU A 55 20.48 -3.77 -0.61
CA LEU A 55 20.73 -3.29 -1.96
C LEU A 55 22.21 -2.93 -2.17
N LEU A 56 22.76 -3.25 -3.35
CA LEU A 56 24.14 -2.96 -3.73
C LEU A 56 24.26 -1.84 -4.77
N GLY A 57 23.14 -1.32 -5.26
CA GLY A 57 23.14 -0.23 -6.28
C GLY A 57 21.73 0.16 -6.69
N TYR A 58 21.63 1.18 -7.54
CA TYR A 58 20.37 1.79 -7.97
C TYR A 58 20.18 1.71 -9.49
N PRO A 59 18.94 1.48 -9.99
CA PRO A 59 17.76 1.13 -9.23
C PRO A 59 17.80 -0.33 -8.77
N ALA A 60 17.31 -0.58 -7.57
CA ALA A 60 17.04 -1.91 -7.04
C ALA A 60 15.59 -1.96 -6.54
N GLY A 61 15.04 -3.16 -6.42
CA GLY A 61 13.71 -3.36 -5.86
C GLY A 61 13.61 -4.68 -5.14
N THR A 62 12.63 -4.80 -4.26
CA THR A 62 12.26 -6.05 -3.61
C THR A 62 10.82 -6.39 -4.00
N VAL A 63 10.50 -7.68 -4.09
CA VAL A 63 9.13 -8.16 -4.26
C VAL A 63 8.76 -8.91 -2.98
N ASN A 64 7.76 -8.40 -2.27
CA ASN A 64 7.27 -8.90 -0.97
C ASN A 64 8.36 -9.11 0.11
N ARG A 65 9.53 -8.47 0.00
CA ARG A 65 10.71 -8.76 0.85
C ARG A 65 11.09 -10.24 0.86
N TYR A 66 10.73 -10.97 -0.20
CA TYR A 66 11.08 -12.39 -0.35
C TYR A 66 12.51 -12.52 -0.89
N GLN A 67 13.26 -13.49 -0.35
CA GLN A 67 14.63 -13.76 -0.79
C GLN A 67 14.64 -14.75 -1.96
N PHE A 68 14.58 -14.23 -3.17
CA PHE A 68 14.68 -15.04 -4.39
C PHE A 68 16.11 -15.47 -4.68
N PRO A 69 16.32 -16.52 -5.50
CA PRO A 69 17.66 -16.93 -5.91
C PRO A 69 18.49 -15.86 -6.61
N MET A 70 17.82 -14.87 -7.29
CA MET A 70 18.45 -13.77 -8.00
C MET A 70 18.73 -12.55 -7.12
N THR A 71 18.38 -12.54 -5.83
CA THR A 71 18.64 -11.41 -4.94
C THR A 71 20.14 -11.22 -4.69
N GLN A 72 20.51 -9.98 -4.39
CA GLN A 72 21.91 -9.58 -4.25
C GLN A 72 22.32 -9.56 -2.76
N GLY A 73 23.60 -9.81 -2.49
CA GLY A 73 24.20 -9.59 -1.18
C GLY A 73 23.58 -10.37 -0.01
N GLY A 74 22.78 -11.40 -0.29
CA GLY A 74 22.05 -12.15 0.74
C GLY A 74 20.84 -11.40 1.31
N GLY A 75 20.49 -10.27 0.74
CA GLY A 75 19.26 -9.49 1.05
C GLY A 75 18.08 -9.88 0.18
N THR A 76 17.12 -8.96 0.05
CA THR A 76 15.90 -9.15 -0.76
C THR A 76 15.88 -8.26 -2.01
N ALA A 77 16.86 -7.36 -2.15
CA ALA A 77 16.98 -6.49 -3.31
C ALA A 77 17.47 -7.24 -4.55
N MET A 78 16.91 -6.91 -5.70
CA MET A 78 17.28 -7.45 -6.99
C MET A 78 17.34 -6.38 -8.06
N SER A 79 17.99 -6.73 -9.18
CA SER A 79 18.05 -5.88 -10.37
C SER A 79 16.69 -5.77 -11.04
N ARG A 80 16.42 -4.63 -11.66
CA ARG A 80 15.16 -4.38 -12.39
C ARG A 80 14.85 -5.40 -13.49
N GLY A 81 15.86 -6.08 -14.02
CA GLY A 81 15.67 -7.15 -15.02
C GLY A 81 14.97 -8.39 -14.47
N ASP A 82 15.00 -8.58 -13.15
CA ASP A 82 14.50 -9.78 -12.48
C ASP A 82 13.10 -9.55 -11.85
N TRP A 83 12.61 -8.32 -11.84
CA TRP A 83 11.34 -7.98 -11.16
C TRP A 83 10.13 -8.69 -11.76
N ALA A 84 10.08 -8.86 -13.08
CA ALA A 84 8.94 -9.50 -13.74
C ALA A 84 8.77 -10.96 -13.31
N ASP A 85 9.87 -11.72 -13.28
CA ASP A 85 9.85 -13.12 -12.86
C ASP A 85 9.48 -13.24 -11.38
N ALA A 86 10.06 -12.42 -10.52
CA ALA A 86 9.76 -12.39 -9.09
C ALA A 86 8.28 -12.03 -8.81
N VAL A 87 7.71 -11.05 -9.52
CA VAL A 87 6.29 -10.69 -9.40
C VAL A 87 5.41 -11.85 -9.82
N GLN A 88 5.72 -12.53 -10.94
CA GLN A 88 4.93 -13.66 -11.42
C GLN A 88 4.96 -14.82 -10.42
N ASP A 89 6.11 -15.09 -9.82
CA ASP A 89 6.27 -16.15 -8.83
C ASP A 89 5.43 -15.87 -7.55
N ILE A 90 5.48 -14.63 -7.05
CA ILE A 90 4.75 -14.25 -5.82
C ILE A 90 3.23 -14.19 -6.03
N ILE A 91 2.74 -13.63 -7.13
CA ILE A 91 1.29 -13.50 -7.38
C ILE A 91 0.61 -14.88 -7.43
N SER A 92 1.33 -15.91 -7.83
CA SER A 92 0.81 -17.28 -7.89
C SER A 92 0.72 -17.99 -6.53
N GLN A 93 1.31 -17.44 -5.49
CA GLN A 93 1.36 -18.07 -4.16
C GLN A 93 0.10 -17.78 -3.34
N PRO A 94 -0.42 -18.77 -2.59
CA PRO A 94 -1.53 -18.55 -1.68
C PRO A 94 -1.09 -17.73 -0.46
N SER A 95 -2.01 -16.90 0.05
CA SER A 95 -1.84 -16.20 1.31
C SER A 95 -2.73 -16.82 2.40
N TYR A 96 -2.23 -16.89 3.63
CA TYR A 96 -3.00 -17.35 4.80
C TYR A 96 -3.84 -16.26 5.45
N LEU A 97 -3.84 -15.03 4.89
CA LEU A 97 -4.69 -13.93 5.33
C LEU A 97 -5.07 -13.02 4.15
N ASN A 98 -6.12 -12.25 4.33
CA ASN A 98 -6.55 -11.19 3.42
C ASN A 98 -6.50 -9.83 4.12
N VAL A 99 -6.26 -8.77 3.35
CA VAL A 99 -6.23 -7.39 3.84
C VAL A 99 -7.30 -6.60 3.11
N GLY A 100 -8.13 -5.87 3.87
CA GLY A 100 -9.05 -4.86 3.35
C GLY A 100 -8.64 -3.48 3.85
N ILE A 101 -8.83 -2.44 3.03
CA ILE A 101 -8.56 -1.06 3.41
C ILE A 101 -9.59 -0.10 2.87
N LEU A 102 -9.97 0.86 3.69
CA LEU A 102 -10.79 2.02 3.33
C LEU A 102 -10.10 3.28 3.84
N ALA A 103 -10.03 4.31 3.00
CA ALA A 103 -9.50 5.62 3.36
C ALA A 103 -10.51 6.71 2.98
N GLU A 104 -10.94 7.49 3.95
CA GLU A 104 -11.95 8.54 3.78
C GLU A 104 -11.41 9.90 4.25
N HIS A 105 -11.55 10.92 3.42
CA HIS A 105 -11.17 12.28 3.75
C HIS A 105 -12.29 12.99 4.50
N ASP A 106 -12.10 13.28 5.79
CA ASP A 106 -12.96 14.21 6.52
C ASP A 106 -12.61 15.65 6.14
N THR A 107 -13.39 16.19 5.24
CA THR A 107 -13.19 17.56 4.71
C THR A 107 -13.50 18.68 5.71
N LEU A 108 -14.15 18.37 6.84
CA LEU A 108 -14.46 19.35 7.88
C LEU A 108 -13.28 19.55 8.83
N ASN A 109 -12.56 18.49 9.10
CA ASN A 109 -11.46 18.47 10.08
C ASN A 109 -10.08 18.29 9.44
N ASP A 110 -10.04 18.12 8.13
CA ASP A 110 -8.84 17.99 7.28
C ASP A 110 -7.93 16.84 7.70
N TYR A 111 -8.51 15.63 7.82
CA TYR A 111 -7.77 14.41 8.07
C TYR A 111 -8.29 13.24 7.24
N ILE A 112 -7.47 12.20 7.11
CA ILE A 112 -7.82 10.94 6.48
C ILE A 112 -8.10 9.92 7.58
N ASN A 113 -9.30 9.34 7.58
CA ASN A 113 -9.64 8.17 8.36
C ASN A 113 -9.31 6.92 7.56
N ILE A 114 -8.46 6.07 8.11
CA ILE A 114 -8.02 4.83 7.47
C ILE A 114 -8.49 3.66 8.32
N THR A 115 -9.33 2.80 7.76
CA THR A 115 -9.74 1.54 8.40
C THR A 115 -9.13 0.39 7.64
N ALA A 116 -8.34 -0.43 8.33
CA ALA A 116 -7.75 -1.65 7.79
C ALA A 116 -8.32 -2.87 8.51
N GLU A 117 -8.67 -3.89 7.74
CA GLU A 117 -9.14 -5.18 8.23
C GLU A 117 -8.21 -6.28 7.75
N VAL A 118 -7.82 -7.16 8.67
CA VAL A 118 -7.00 -8.34 8.38
C VAL A 118 -7.75 -9.58 8.81
N TYR A 119 -8.05 -10.44 7.85
CA TYR A 119 -8.78 -11.67 8.05
C TYR A 119 -7.89 -12.89 7.77
N TYR A 120 -7.85 -13.80 8.73
CA TYR A 120 -7.06 -15.01 8.62
C TYR A 120 -7.89 -16.14 7.97
N THR A 121 -7.36 -16.69 6.89
CA THR A 121 -7.95 -17.83 6.15
C THR A 121 -7.35 -19.15 6.61
N ASP A 122 -6.17 -19.11 7.24
CA ASP A 122 -5.50 -20.28 7.81
C ASP A 122 -4.85 -19.91 9.14
N SER A 123 -4.40 -20.93 9.87
CA SER A 123 -3.70 -20.78 11.16
C SER A 123 -2.27 -20.35 10.93
N LEU A 124 -1.76 -19.49 11.83
CA LEU A 124 -0.34 -19.17 11.87
C LEU A 124 0.47 -20.40 12.30
N ALA A 125 1.67 -20.52 11.75
CA ALA A 125 2.62 -21.56 12.17
C ALA A 125 2.95 -21.40 13.66
N ILE A 126 3.04 -22.54 14.36
CA ILE A 126 3.48 -22.61 15.75
C ILE A 126 4.91 -23.12 15.77
N ASP A 127 5.80 -22.42 16.44
CA ASP A 127 7.20 -22.83 16.60
C ASP A 127 7.37 -24.02 17.55
N GLY A 128 8.58 -24.54 17.67
CA GLY A 128 8.90 -25.68 18.53
C GLY A 128 8.72 -25.41 20.04
N PHE A 129 8.43 -24.17 20.45
CA PHE A 129 8.17 -23.75 21.81
C PHE A 129 6.69 -23.49 22.08
N GLY A 130 5.83 -23.59 21.07
CA GLY A 130 4.38 -23.39 21.17
C GLY A 130 3.93 -21.94 20.94
N PHE A 131 4.78 -21.07 20.41
CA PHE A 131 4.43 -19.69 20.06
C PHE A 131 4.08 -19.57 18.57
N GLN A 132 3.06 -18.78 18.29
CA GLN A 132 2.73 -18.38 16.91
C GLN A 132 3.59 -17.20 16.45
N SER A 133 3.80 -17.13 15.16
CA SER A 133 4.34 -15.94 14.50
C SER A 133 3.50 -14.70 14.82
N VAL A 134 4.16 -13.56 14.87
CA VAL A 134 3.50 -12.26 15.11
C VAL A 134 3.49 -11.47 13.83
N ASN A 135 2.30 -11.17 13.33
CA ASN A 135 2.12 -10.36 12.14
C ASN A 135 2.05 -8.86 12.46
N TYR A 136 2.49 -8.06 11.50
CA TYR A 136 2.51 -6.60 11.61
C TYR A 136 1.77 -5.98 10.43
N LEU A 137 0.82 -5.10 10.73
CA LEU A 137 0.11 -4.28 9.77
C LEU A 137 0.93 -3.02 9.46
N ASN A 138 1.20 -2.81 8.19
CA ASN A 138 1.86 -1.62 7.66
C ASN A 138 0.88 -0.83 6.81
N ILE A 139 0.81 0.49 7.00
CA ILE A 139 0.01 1.41 6.19
C ILE A 139 0.92 2.53 5.71
N VAL A 140 0.95 2.72 4.39
CA VAL A 140 1.84 3.66 3.70
C VAL A 140 1.03 4.54 2.77
N LEU A 141 1.33 5.84 2.79
CA LEU A 141 0.83 6.80 1.83
C LEU A 141 1.83 6.97 0.68
N THR A 142 1.35 6.84 -0.54
CA THR A 142 2.12 7.18 -1.75
C THR A 142 1.45 8.31 -2.50
N GLN A 143 2.25 9.11 -3.20
CA GLN A 143 1.77 10.20 -4.04
C GLN A 143 2.22 10.00 -5.48
N ASP A 144 1.28 10.09 -6.40
CA ASP A 144 1.54 10.12 -7.83
C ASP A 144 1.73 11.56 -8.31
N SER A 145 2.34 11.70 -9.50
CA SER A 145 2.50 12.98 -10.22
C SER A 145 3.30 14.04 -9.47
N VAL A 146 4.21 13.63 -8.60
CA VAL A 146 5.14 14.57 -7.94
C VAL A 146 6.18 15.05 -8.95
N LEU A 147 6.27 16.36 -9.12
CA LEU A 147 7.15 16.96 -10.13
C LEU A 147 8.54 17.25 -9.55
N GLY A 148 9.57 16.95 -10.33
CA GLY A 148 10.93 17.29 -9.97
C GLY A 148 11.97 16.92 -11.03
N PRO A 149 13.25 17.20 -10.79
CA PRO A 149 14.32 16.79 -11.68
C PRO A 149 14.56 15.28 -11.59
N GLN A 150 14.94 14.66 -12.71
CA GLN A 150 15.35 13.26 -12.75
C GLN A 150 16.43 13.05 -13.82
N THR A 151 17.64 12.74 -13.38
CA THR A 151 18.75 12.46 -14.29
C THR A 151 18.43 11.26 -15.20
N GLY A 152 18.59 11.45 -16.50
CA GLY A 152 18.32 10.43 -17.51
C GLY A 152 16.83 10.21 -17.83
N GLY A 153 15.93 11.04 -17.30
CA GLY A 153 14.49 10.93 -17.53
C GLY A 153 14.14 10.94 -19.01
N SER A 154 14.61 11.92 -19.77
CA SER A 154 14.35 12.04 -21.22
C SER A 154 14.90 10.85 -22.03
N GLN A 155 15.95 10.21 -21.57
CA GLN A 155 16.59 9.09 -22.28
C GLN A 155 15.90 7.75 -21.99
N PHE A 156 15.56 7.49 -20.73
CA PHE A 156 15.16 6.16 -20.28
C PHE A 156 13.65 6.02 -19.99
N ASN A 157 12.95 7.15 -19.80
CA ASN A 157 11.49 7.18 -19.61
C ASN A 157 10.92 8.50 -20.13
N PRO A 158 10.97 8.76 -21.45
CA PRO A 158 10.48 10.02 -22.01
C PRO A 158 9.00 10.27 -21.79
N GLY A 159 8.19 9.20 -21.56
CA GLY A 159 6.77 9.31 -21.29
C GLY A 159 6.44 9.97 -19.92
N ALA A 160 7.39 10.01 -19.00
CA ALA A 160 7.24 10.69 -17.72
C ALA A 160 7.73 12.16 -17.73
N ILE A 161 8.18 12.67 -18.88
CA ILE A 161 8.60 14.07 -19.03
C ILE A 161 7.38 14.94 -19.26
N VAL A 162 7.27 15.99 -18.47
CA VAL A 162 6.15 16.94 -18.51
C VAL A 162 6.68 18.39 -18.54
N ASN A 163 5.79 19.34 -18.76
CA ASN A 163 6.13 20.76 -18.61
C ASN A 163 6.27 21.12 -17.13
N GLY A 164 7.32 21.88 -16.81
CA GLY A 164 7.56 22.30 -15.44
C GLY A 164 8.85 23.13 -15.30
N PRO A 165 9.22 23.47 -14.07
CA PRO A 165 10.33 24.40 -13.82
C PRO A 165 11.73 23.81 -14.03
N TRP A 166 11.86 22.49 -14.04
CA TRP A 166 13.14 21.81 -14.29
C TRP A 166 13.33 21.45 -15.76
N GLN A 167 14.57 21.17 -16.15
CA GLN A 167 14.89 20.77 -17.53
C GLN A 167 15.77 19.50 -17.52
N PRO A 168 15.17 18.31 -17.67
CA PRO A 168 13.74 18.04 -17.82
C PRO A 168 12.98 18.05 -16.49
N THR A 169 11.69 18.40 -16.51
CA THR A 169 10.76 18.09 -15.42
C THR A 169 10.23 16.68 -15.59
N TYR A 170 10.36 15.89 -14.54
CA TYR A 170 9.91 14.49 -14.48
C TYR A 170 8.72 14.34 -13.54
N SER A 171 7.75 13.51 -13.90
CA SER A 171 6.60 13.17 -13.07
C SER A 171 6.88 11.85 -12.36
N HIS A 172 7.19 11.93 -11.06
CA HIS A 172 7.43 10.76 -10.21
C HIS A 172 6.09 10.15 -9.81
N GLN A 173 6.03 8.81 -9.78
CA GLN A 173 4.83 8.05 -9.43
C GLN A 173 5.10 7.15 -8.23
N HIS A 174 4.05 6.81 -7.49
CA HIS A 174 4.10 5.89 -6.35
C HIS A 174 5.13 6.29 -5.28
N MET A 175 5.44 7.59 -5.19
CA MET A 175 6.42 8.11 -4.24
C MET A 175 5.92 7.92 -2.82
N VAL A 176 6.67 7.23 -1.98
CA VAL A 176 6.34 7.09 -0.55
C VAL A 176 6.43 8.45 0.12
N ARG A 177 5.35 8.82 0.84
CA ARG A 177 5.22 10.11 1.51
C ARG A 177 5.14 9.97 3.03
N GLU A 178 4.56 8.89 3.53
CA GLU A 178 4.36 8.69 4.96
C GLU A 178 4.14 7.22 5.30
N TYR A 179 4.61 6.80 6.45
CA TYR A 179 4.35 5.51 7.07
C TYR A 179 3.45 5.70 8.28
N ILE A 180 2.14 5.54 8.09
CA ILE A 180 1.11 5.79 9.14
C ILE A 180 1.34 4.93 10.37
N THR A 181 1.84 3.72 10.17
CA THR A 181 2.13 2.74 11.24
C THR A 181 3.62 2.69 11.63
N GLY A 182 4.41 3.68 11.19
CA GLY A 182 5.87 3.59 11.18
C GLY A 182 6.39 2.59 10.15
N GLN A 183 7.67 2.64 9.84
CA GLN A 183 8.29 1.83 8.77
C GLN A 183 8.25 0.31 9.04
N TRP A 184 7.99 -0.12 10.27
CA TRP A 184 7.96 -1.53 10.67
C TRP A 184 6.58 -2.04 11.04
N GLY A 185 5.55 -1.18 10.90
CA GLY A 185 4.17 -1.54 11.15
C GLY A 185 3.79 -1.59 12.63
N VAL A 186 2.51 -1.89 12.88
CA VAL A 186 1.95 -2.16 14.20
C VAL A 186 1.61 -3.63 14.34
N GLN A 187 1.83 -4.17 15.51
CA GLN A 187 1.58 -5.56 15.83
C GLN A 187 0.07 -5.87 15.77
N LEU A 188 -0.31 -6.92 15.05
CA LEU A 188 -1.70 -7.39 14.95
C LEU A 188 -2.08 -8.34 16.07
N ASN A 189 -1.23 -9.33 16.35
CA ASN A 189 -1.45 -10.34 17.37
C ASN A 189 -0.27 -10.39 18.34
N SER A 190 -0.44 -10.97 19.50
CA SER A 190 0.66 -11.22 20.43
C SER A 190 1.12 -12.67 20.37
N MET A 191 2.37 -12.95 20.76
CA MET A 191 2.91 -14.31 20.83
C MET A 191 2.08 -15.25 21.71
N ASN A 192 1.30 -14.70 22.66
CA ASN A 192 0.47 -15.46 23.59
C ASN A 192 -0.99 -15.58 23.13
N THR A 193 -1.36 -15.01 21.99
CA THR A 193 -2.73 -15.06 21.47
C THR A 193 -2.71 -15.88 20.19
N LEU A 194 -3.31 -17.07 20.26
CA LEU A 194 -3.44 -17.92 19.09
C LEU A 194 -4.43 -17.31 18.09
N VAL A 195 -4.05 -17.33 16.83
CA VAL A 195 -4.85 -16.86 15.70
C VAL A 195 -5.34 -18.06 14.93
N TYR A 196 -6.64 -18.08 14.62
CA TYR A 196 -7.33 -19.15 13.94
C TYR A 196 -7.95 -18.68 12.63
N PRO A 197 -8.25 -19.60 11.70
CA PRO A 197 -9.07 -19.29 10.53
C PRO A 197 -10.41 -18.71 10.96
N GLY A 198 -10.76 -17.55 10.39
CA GLY A 198 -11.97 -16.81 10.74
C GLY A 198 -11.73 -15.61 11.66
N ASP A 199 -10.55 -15.48 12.25
CA ASP A 199 -10.23 -14.30 13.06
C ASP A 199 -10.10 -13.05 12.18
N LEU A 200 -10.69 -11.96 12.66
CA LEU A 200 -10.71 -10.65 12.02
C LEU A 200 -10.14 -9.59 12.96
N PHE A 201 -9.12 -8.89 12.50
CA PHE A 201 -8.54 -7.75 13.20
C PHE A 201 -8.90 -6.47 12.45
N THR A 202 -9.49 -5.51 13.15
CA THR A 202 -9.82 -4.19 12.59
C THR A 202 -9.04 -3.12 13.32
N ASN A 203 -8.33 -2.28 12.56
CA ASN A 203 -7.56 -1.16 13.08
C ASN A 203 -7.98 0.12 12.35
N THR A 204 -8.11 1.21 13.10
CA THR A 204 -8.45 2.53 12.56
C THR A 204 -7.37 3.53 12.91
N PHE A 205 -6.98 4.33 11.93
CA PHE A 205 -5.96 5.37 12.05
C PHE A 205 -6.52 6.69 11.55
N THR A 206 -6.08 7.79 12.15
CA THR A 206 -6.38 9.14 11.72
C THR A 206 -5.08 9.83 11.34
N TYR A 207 -5.00 10.33 10.11
CA TYR A 207 -3.84 11.08 9.64
C TYR A 207 -4.24 12.52 9.31
N TYR A 208 -3.64 13.49 10.01
CA TYR A 208 -3.85 14.91 9.76
C TYR A 208 -3.09 15.31 8.49
N ILE A 209 -3.80 15.88 7.53
CA ILE A 209 -3.25 16.22 6.23
C ILE A 209 -2.33 17.44 6.35
N PRO A 210 -1.02 17.29 6.07
CA PRO A 210 -0.12 18.43 6.04
C PRO A 210 -0.28 19.22 4.75
N ASN A 211 0.04 20.50 4.75
CA ASN A 211 0.10 21.29 3.51
C ASN A 211 1.20 20.76 2.57
N ASN A 212 2.32 20.34 3.14
CA ASN A 212 3.46 19.78 2.41
C ASN A 212 4.25 18.81 3.30
N ILE A 213 5.10 18.01 2.66
CA ILE A 213 6.14 17.20 3.29
C ILE A 213 7.44 17.52 2.56
N ASN A 214 8.47 18.01 3.27
CA ASN A 214 9.75 18.49 2.70
C ASN A 214 9.54 19.50 1.57
N ASP A 215 8.68 20.51 1.82
CA ASP A 215 8.29 21.56 0.86
C ASP A 215 7.59 21.07 -0.43
N ILE A 216 7.23 19.79 -0.49
CA ILE A 216 6.47 19.22 -1.59
C ILE A 216 4.99 19.16 -1.19
N ILE A 217 4.13 19.79 -1.99
CA ILE A 217 2.69 19.83 -1.74
C ILE A 217 2.12 18.42 -1.57
N PHE A 218 1.33 18.26 -0.51
CA PHE A 218 0.56 17.03 -0.28
C PHE A 218 -0.75 17.13 -1.07
N ASP A 219 -0.77 16.57 -2.29
CA ASP A 219 -1.97 16.59 -3.13
C ASP A 219 -2.83 15.35 -2.87
N ILE A 220 -3.87 15.53 -2.07
CA ILE A 220 -4.76 14.45 -1.64
C ILE A 220 -5.41 13.70 -2.82
N ASN A 221 -5.62 14.34 -3.97
CA ASN A 221 -6.21 13.71 -5.14
C ASN A 221 -5.25 12.71 -5.80
N ASN A 222 -3.96 12.85 -5.55
CA ASN A 222 -2.89 11.97 -6.04
C ASN A 222 -2.33 11.04 -4.96
N ILE A 223 -2.92 11.05 -3.75
CA ILE A 223 -2.54 10.14 -2.67
C ILE A 223 -3.27 8.81 -2.81
N LYS A 224 -2.52 7.74 -2.61
CA LYS A 224 -3.02 6.38 -2.46
C LYS A 224 -2.60 5.81 -1.11
N VAL A 225 -3.44 4.97 -0.55
CA VAL A 225 -3.17 4.27 0.70
C VAL A 225 -2.91 2.80 0.37
N THR A 226 -1.77 2.28 0.81
CA THR A 226 -1.42 0.86 0.67
C THR A 226 -1.31 0.26 2.08
N ALA A 227 -2.01 -0.86 2.31
CA ALA A 227 -1.88 -1.66 3.51
C ALA A 227 -1.28 -3.01 3.16
N TYR A 228 -0.32 -3.48 3.96
CA TYR A 228 0.25 -4.81 3.81
C TYR A 228 0.61 -5.40 5.18
N VAL A 229 0.64 -6.73 5.23
CA VAL A 229 0.97 -7.47 6.46
C VAL A 229 2.30 -8.18 6.28
N THR A 230 3.18 -8.06 7.27
CA THR A 230 4.46 -8.77 7.33
C THR A 230 4.46 -9.86 8.40
N GLU A 231 5.25 -10.92 8.20
CA GLU A 231 5.40 -12.03 9.14
C GLU A 231 6.03 -11.64 10.49
N ASN A 232 6.85 -10.60 10.45
CA ASN A 232 7.47 -9.91 11.59
C ASN A 232 7.88 -8.52 11.11
N PRO A 233 8.41 -7.61 11.95
CA PRO A 233 8.72 -6.24 11.52
C PRO A 233 9.66 -6.15 10.31
N PHE A 234 10.56 -7.12 10.18
CA PHE A 234 11.60 -7.15 9.14
C PHE A 234 11.37 -8.28 8.11
N GLY A 235 10.33 -9.08 8.31
CA GLY A 235 10.05 -10.28 7.52
C GLY A 235 9.38 -10.02 6.18
N GLU A 236 9.04 -11.11 5.55
CA GLU A 236 8.36 -11.14 4.27
C GLU A 236 6.97 -10.49 4.36
N ILE A 237 6.55 -9.88 3.27
CA ILE A 237 5.20 -9.36 3.10
C ILE A 237 4.31 -10.52 2.66
N VAL A 238 3.34 -10.88 3.50
CA VAL A 238 2.41 -11.98 3.26
C VAL A 238 1.45 -11.63 2.12
N THR A 239 0.81 -10.46 2.23
CA THR A 239 -0.10 -9.90 1.21
C THR A 239 -0.38 -8.44 1.52
N GLY A 240 -1.03 -7.75 0.59
CA GLY A 240 -1.41 -6.36 0.74
C GLY A 240 -2.50 -5.95 -0.23
N THR A 241 -3.00 -4.73 -0.03
CA THR A 241 -4.01 -4.10 -0.88
C THR A 241 -3.81 -2.59 -0.88
N GLY A 242 -4.50 -1.88 -1.75
CA GLY A 242 -4.46 -0.43 -1.79
C GLY A 242 -5.77 0.18 -2.23
N CYS A 243 -6.02 1.42 -1.82
CA CYS A 243 -7.19 2.18 -2.24
C CYS A 243 -6.84 3.65 -2.52
N ASN A 244 -7.70 4.31 -3.26
CA ASN A 244 -7.72 5.77 -3.33
C ASN A 244 -8.44 6.33 -2.10
N ILE A 245 -8.14 7.60 -1.76
CA ILE A 245 -8.88 8.31 -0.73
C ILE A 245 -10.22 8.75 -1.33
N THR A 246 -11.30 8.47 -0.62
CA THR A 246 -12.66 8.83 -1.02
C THR A 246 -13.23 9.89 -0.07
N LEU A 247 -14.21 10.64 -0.55
CA LEU A 247 -15.04 11.42 0.35
C LEU A 247 -15.96 10.46 1.11
N PRO A 248 -16.26 10.73 2.41
CA PRO A 248 -17.22 9.93 3.15
C PRO A 248 -18.53 9.88 2.36
N VAL A 249 -18.98 8.67 2.06
CA VAL A 249 -20.33 8.52 1.52
C VAL A 249 -21.28 8.82 2.69
N LEU A 250 -21.78 10.04 2.74
CA LEU A 250 -22.92 10.38 3.60
C LEU A 250 -24.11 9.57 3.09
N VAL A 251 -24.19 8.31 3.50
CA VAL A 251 -25.41 7.53 3.31
C VAL A 251 -26.43 8.15 4.24
N ASN A 252 -27.18 9.12 3.71
CA ASN A 252 -28.38 9.58 4.38
C ASN A 252 -29.33 8.39 4.40
N ILE A 253 -29.40 7.69 5.53
CA ILE A 253 -30.14 6.44 5.73
C ILE A 253 -31.65 6.65 5.41
N ASN A 254 -32.08 7.91 5.30
CA ASN A 254 -33.46 8.28 4.96
C ASN A 254 -33.77 8.27 3.45
N GLU A 255 -32.80 8.10 2.56
CA GLU A 255 -33.02 8.15 1.09
C GLU A 255 -32.79 6.82 0.36
N TYR A 256 -32.26 5.79 0.98
CA TYR A 256 -32.34 4.45 0.41
C TYR A 256 -33.75 3.88 0.67
N ASP A 257 -34.70 4.35 -0.12
CA ASP A 257 -36.02 3.72 -0.23
C ASP A 257 -35.83 2.33 -0.88
N LEU A 258 -35.51 1.35 -0.05
CA LEU A 258 -35.39 -0.07 -0.41
C LEU A 258 -36.72 -0.64 -0.89
N SER A 259 -37.81 0.13 -0.90
CA SER A 259 -39.13 -0.28 -1.32
C SER A 259 -39.34 -0.30 -2.84
N LYS A 260 -38.36 0.16 -3.65
CA LYS A 260 -38.52 0.34 -5.11
C LYS A 260 -37.59 -0.47 -6.01
N SER A 261 -36.79 -1.39 -5.51
CA SER A 261 -36.06 -2.31 -6.40
C SER A 261 -36.36 -3.77 -6.05
N ASP A 262 -37.09 -4.45 -6.91
CA ASP A 262 -37.25 -5.90 -6.96
C ASP A 262 -35.93 -6.65 -7.31
N SER A 263 -34.79 -6.01 -7.16
CA SER A 263 -33.47 -6.63 -7.30
C SER A 263 -32.87 -6.82 -5.93
N TYR A 264 -32.80 -8.06 -5.48
CA TYR A 264 -32.07 -8.46 -4.28
C TYR A 264 -30.65 -7.91 -4.33
N ASN A 265 -30.35 -6.90 -3.52
CA ASN A 265 -28.99 -6.45 -3.31
C ASN A 265 -28.21 -7.57 -2.62
N ARG A 266 -27.28 -8.18 -3.31
CA ARG A 266 -26.38 -9.15 -2.68
C ARG A 266 -25.35 -8.38 -1.88
N ILE A 267 -25.28 -8.70 -0.59
CA ILE A 267 -24.33 -8.10 0.35
C ILE A 267 -23.28 -9.16 0.65
N TYR A 268 -22.03 -8.82 0.40
CA TYR A 268 -20.88 -9.67 0.72
C TYR A 268 -20.01 -8.95 1.74
N ASP A 269 -19.48 -9.67 2.71
CA ASP A 269 -18.38 -9.15 3.52
C ASP A 269 -17.05 -9.22 2.73
N MET A 270 -15.98 -8.71 3.33
CA MET A 270 -14.64 -8.72 2.72
C MET A 270 -14.09 -10.13 2.44
N LEU A 271 -14.78 -11.16 2.91
CA LEU A 271 -14.45 -12.58 2.73
C LEU A 271 -15.23 -13.23 1.58
N GLY A 272 -16.08 -12.45 0.90
CA GLY A 272 -16.97 -12.95 -0.12
C GLY A 272 -18.16 -13.77 0.44
N ARG A 273 -18.41 -13.77 1.76
CA ARG A 273 -19.58 -14.43 2.34
C ARG A 273 -20.82 -13.59 2.08
N GLU A 274 -21.86 -14.21 1.51
CA GLU A 274 -23.14 -13.54 1.26
C GLU A 274 -23.94 -13.41 2.58
N TRP A 275 -24.35 -12.18 2.88
CA TRP A 275 -25.21 -11.88 4.01
C TRP A 275 -26.67 -11.78 3.55
N LYS A 276 -27.54 -12.56 4.18
CA LYS A 276 -28.99 -12.56 3.94
C LYS A 276 -29.75 -11.61 4.88
N LEU A 277 -29.08 -10.58 5.34
CA LEU A 277 -29.62 -9.54 6.23
C LEU A 277 -29.77 -8.24 5.45
N GLN A 278 -30.66 -7.37 5.92
CA GLN A 278 -30.68 -5.99 5.43
C GLN A 278 -29.44 -5.25 5.93
N PHE A 279 -28.95 -4.27 5.16
CA PHE A 279 -27.75 -3.53 5.54
C PHE A 279 -27.81 -2.94 6.96
N GLY A 280 -29.00 -2.49 7.38
CA GLY A 280 -29.26 -1.98 8.74
C GLY A 280 -28.98 -2.98 9.86
N ASP A 281 -29.12 -4.27 9.60
CA ASP A 281 -29.00 -5.35 10.59
C ASP A 281 -27.62 -6.00 10.61
N LEU A 282 -26.73 -5.59 9.71
CA LEU A 282 -25.36 -6.12 9.66
C LEU A 282 -24.53 -5.61 10.85
N PRO A 283 -23.52 -6.36 11.31
CA PRO A 283 -22.51 -5.85 12.21
C PRO A 283 -21.77 -4.64 11.61
N LYS A 284 -21.06 -3.87 12.45
CA LYS A 284 -20.13 -2.87 11.96
C LYS A 284 -19.02 -3.55 11.17
N GLY A 285 -18.59 -2.94 10.04
CA GLY A 285 -17.57 -3.53 9.19
C GLY A 285 -17.65 -3.07 7.73
N MET A 286 -16.78 -3.59 6.89
CA MET A 286 -16.76 -3.33 5.46
C MET A 286 -17.52 -4.39 4.68
N TYR A 287 -18.35 -3.95 3.73
CA TYR A 287 -19.22 -4.82 2.91
C TYR A 287 -19.13 -4.43 1.44
N ILE A 288 -19.31 -5.39 0.56
CA ILE A 288 -19.46 -5.18 -0.88
C ILE A 288 -20.96 -5.30 -1.23
N ILE A 289 -21.55 -4.22 -1.72
CA ILE A 289 -22.95 -4.15 -2.14
C ILE A 289 -22.99 -3.60 -3.56
N ASN A 290 -23.52 -4.36 -4.50
CA ASN A 290 -23.59 -3.97 -5.92
C ASN A 290 -22.21 -3.54 -6.48
N ASN A 291 -21.16 -4.30 -6.18
CA ASN A 291 -19.75 -4.03 -6.55
C ASN A 291 -19.19 -2.72 -5.97
N LYS A 292 -19.78 -2.19 -4.91
CA LYS A 292 -19.24 -1.03 -4.18
C LYS A 292 -18.87 -1.45 -2.76
N LEU A 293 -17.69 -1.04 -2.32
CA LEU A 293 -17.27 -1.19 -0.93
C LEU A 293 -18.00 -0.16 -0.07
N ILE A 294 -18.64 -0.60 1.01
CA ILE A 294 -19.40 0.25 1.93
C ILE A 294 -18.96 -0.07 3.35
N HIS A 295 -18.62 0.95 4.10
CA HIS A 295 -18.29 0.84 5.51
C HIS A 295 -19.55 1.09 6.36
N LYS A 296 -19.92 0.12 7.20
CA LYS A 296 -20.97 0.28 8.21
C LYS A 296 -20.32 0.66 9.54
N ILE A 297 -20.57 1.87 9.98
CA ILE A 297 -20.06 2.47 11.22
C ILE A 297 -20.95 2.07 12.43
#